data_6be4478b88343968432549d3ef13c89e
#
_entry.id   6be4478b88343968432549d3ef13c89e
#
_cell.length_a   1.000
_cell.length_b   1.000
_cell.length_c   1.000
_cell.angle_alpha   90.00
_cell.angle_beta   90.00
_cell.angle_gamma   90.00
#
_symmetry.space_group_name_H-M   'P 1'
#
loop_
_entity.id
_entity.type
_entity.pdbx_description
1 polymer ?
#
loop_
_entity_poly.entity_id
_entity_poly.type
_entity_poly.pdbx_seq_one_letter_code
_entity_poly.pdbx_strand_id
1 'polypeptide(L)'
;MTPLSQGILLCLFSQLLFGVLYLFSHWMKPLGGTDVFALRMLTMAAGIWLMTLYSIGLPALWRFARERLGTRRDRLLFAIGTANIGSQFWLFMWAPVNGEGVNVATGYFLFPLVMMLAGMLWLKERPNRLQLAALILAAAGVAHEIWTVRSFSWTTLWVCGMYPVYYLGRRKMNVPALQGLTLDLTLILPFAAAYLLWRHESLAVVWQEPRYWLLLPLLGLFSALAMSANLKSGQLLPVSLFGMLSYAEPALLFLAAVFVLHTPVADSAYITYGLIWAGLMLLCLNGWLVFRRPKEAV
;
A
#
# COMPACT_ATOMS: atom_id res chain seq x y z
N MET A 1 0.93 -4.98 24.22
CA MET A 1 1.19 -5.65 22.92
C MET A 1 2.66 -5.51 22.58
N THR A 2 3.29 -6.56 22.05
CA THR A 2 4.67 -6.47 21.56
C THR A 2 4.70 -5.65 20.24
N PRO A 3 5.83 -4.98 19.89
CA PRO A 3 5.95 -4.28 18.62
C PRO A 3 5.65 -5.17 17.41
N LEU A 4 6.01 -6.45 17.48
CA LEU A 4 5.73 -7.44 16.44
C LEU A 4 4.22 -7.68 16.26
N SER A 5 3.48 -7.92 17.36
CA SER A 5 2.03 -8.14 17.29
C SER A 5 1.28 -6.89 16.82
N GLN A 6 1.72 -5.71 17.25
CA GLN A 6 1.19 -4.44 16.78
C GLN A 6 1.44 -4.27 15.27
N GLY A 7 2.64 -4.58 14.80
CA GLY A 7 2.99 -4.51 13.38
C GLY A 7 2.12 -5.42 12.51
N ILE A 8 1.90 -6.68 12.95
CA ILE A 8 1.03 -7.64 12.24
C ILE A 8 -0.41 -7.12 12.16
N LEU A 9 -0.98 -6.66 13.26
CA LEU A 9 -2.36 -6.15 13.28
C LEU A 9 -2.52 -4.90 12.40
N LEU A 10 -1.58 -3.96 12.45
CA LEU A 10 -1.58 -2.78 11.58
C LEU A 10 -1.45 -3.16 10.11
N CYS A 11 -0.63 -4.17 9.78
CA CYS A 11 -0.51 -4.68 8.42
C CYS A 11 -1.85 -5.22 7.93
N LEU A 12 -2.44 -6.19 8.63
CA LEU A 12 -3.70 -6.81 8.24
C LEU A 12 -4.85 -5.80 8.17
N PHE A 13 -4.91 -4.86 9.11
CA PHE A 13 -5.87 -3.76 9.10
C PHE A 13 -5.71 -2.88 7.86
N SER A 14 -4.48 -2.52 7.50
CA SER A 14 -4.22 -1.73 6.29
C SER A 14 -4.62 -2.46 5.01
N GLN A 15 -4.36 -3.76 4.92
CA GLN A 15 -4.74 -4.57 3.75
C GLN A 15 -6.26 -4.67 3.60
N LEU A 16 -7.00 -4.81 4.71
CA LEU A 16 -8.46 -4.77 4.70
C LEU A 16 -8.97 -3.43 4.15
N LEU A 17 -8.40 -2.32 4.61
CA LEU A 17 -8.79 -0.99 4.12
C LEU A 17 -8.42 -0.77 2.65
N PHE A 18 -7.28 -1.30 2.16
CA PHE A 18 -6.95 -1.25 0.74
C PHE A 18 -7.94 -2.05 -0.09
N GLY A 19 -8.40 -3.20 0.40
CA GLY A 19 -9.50 -3.95 -0.21
C GLY A 19 -10.79 -3.14 -0.33
N VAL A 20 -11.17 -2.39 0.71
CA VAL A 20 -12.32 -1.48 0.65
C VAL A 20 -12.07 -0.33 -0.33
N LEU A 21 -10.87 0.26 -0.32
CA LEU A 21 -10.50 1.33 -1.25
C LEU A 21 -10.57 0.91 -2.73
N TYR A 22 -10.36 -0.36 -3.02
CA TYR A 22 -10.53 -0.89 -4.37
C TYR A 22 -11.98 -0.72 -4.87
N LEU A 23 -12.98 -0.92 -4.00
CA LEU A 23 -14.39 -0.74 -4.34
C LEU A 23 -14.72 0.71 -4.68
N PHE A 24 -13.99 1.68 -4.11
CA PHE A 24 -14.18 3.09 -4.44
C PHE A 24 -13.91 3.38 -5.93
N SER A 25 -13.01 2.66 -6.60
CA SER A 25 -12.77 2.83 -8.03
C SER A 25 -14.06 2.65 -8.85
N HIS A 26 -14.95 1.76 -8.41
CA HIS A 26 -16.25 1.55 -9.02
C HIS A 26 -17.28 2.61 -8.62
N TRP A 27 -17.34 2.98 -7.34
CA TRP A 27 -18.30 3.95 -6.80
C TRP A 27 -18.03 5.38 -7.26
N MET A 28 -16.79 5.69 -7.64
CA MET A 28 -16.39 7.03 -8.10
C MET A 28 -16.67 7.30 -9.58
N LYS A 29 -17.24 6.35 -10.34
CA LYS A 29 -17.67 6.61 -11.72
C LYS A 29 -18.77 7.71 -11.73
N PRO A 30 -18.78 8.65 -12.72
CA PRO A 30 -18.02 8.67 -13.98
C PRO A 30 -16.63 9.36 -13.92
N LEU A 31 -16.13 9.74 -12.75
CA LEU A 31 -14.83 10.41 -12.64
C LEU A 31 -13.69 9.53 -13.19
N GLY A 32 -12.76 10.14 -13.91
CA GLY A 32 -11.56 9.47 -14.41
C GLY A 32 -10.57 9.09 -13.30
N GLY A 33 -9.68 8.13 -13.55
CA GLY A 33 -8.75 7.65 -12.53
C GLY A 33 -7.81 8.72 -11.98
N THR A 34 -7.35 9.66 -12.84
CA THR A 34 -6.52 10.79 -12.40
C THR A 34 -7.34 11.82 -11.59
N ASP A 35 -8.62 12.01 -11.91
CA ASP A 35 -9.51 12.87 -11.13
C ASP A 35 -9.71 12.31 -9.72
N VAL A 36 -9.99 11.00 -9.63
CA VAL A 36 -10.13 10.29 -8.35
C VAL A 36 -8.83 10.33 -7.55
N PHE A 37 -7.67 10.14 -8.21
CA PHE A 37 -6.37 10.30 -7.56
C PHE A 37 -6.20 11.69 -6.95
N ALA A 38 -6.46 12.75 -7.71
CA ALA A 38 -6.27 14.12 -7.23
C ALA A 38 -7.22 14.44 -6.05
N LEU A 39 -8.50 14.06 -6.14
CA LEU A 39 -9.47 14.20 -5.06
C LEU A 39 -9.08 13.39 -3.82
N ARG A 40 -8.58 12.16 -4.02
CA ARG A 40 -8.05 11.32 -2.96
C ARG A 40 -6.87 11.98 -2.24
N MET A 41 -5.94 12.59 -2.98
CA MET A 41 -4.79 13.27 -2.37
C MET A 41 -5.23 14.43 -1.48
N LEU A 42 -6.21 15.23 -1.91
CA LEU A 42 -6.75 16.33 -1.10
C LEU A 42 -7.41 15.82 0.19
N THR A 43 -8.32 14.87 0.06
CA THR A 43 -9.08 14.36 1.22
C THR A 43 -8.23 13.53 2.16
N MET A 44 -7.31 12.71 1.64
CA MET A 44 -6.33 11.96 2.42
C MET A 44 -5.37 12.90 3.17
N ALA A 45 -4.90 13.96 2.51
CA ALA A 45 -4.03 14.94 3.16
C ALA A 45 -4.75 15.65 4.31
N ALA A 46 -6.02 16.02 4.15
CA ALA A 46 -6.81 16.58 5.24
C ALA A 46 -6.86 15.62 6.45
N GLY A 47 -7.14 14.33 6.22
CA GLY A 47 -7.13 13.31 7.27
C GLY A 47 -5.77 13.14 7.94
N ILE A 48 -4.68 13.06 7.16
CA ILE A 48 -3.32 12.91 7.68
C ILE A 48 -2.87 14.16 8.45
N TRP A 49 -3.21 15.36 7.98
CA TRP A 49 -2.91 16.59 8.71
C TRP A 49 -3.66 16.65 10.04
N LEU A 50 -4.95 16.29 10.08
CA LEU A 50 -5.70 16.19 11.33
C LEU A 50 -5.06 15.18 12.30
N MET A 51 -4.70 13.99 11.82
CA MET A 51 -3.99 13.00 12.64
C MET A 51 -2.66 13.52 13.17
N THR A 52 -1.90 14.24 12.34
CA THR A 52 -0.60 14.81 12.71
C THR A 52 -0.75 15.91 13.77
N LEU A 53 -1.69 16.82 13.58
CA LEU A 53 -1.95 17.91 14.52
C LEU A 53 -2.37 17.38 15.90
N TYR A 54 -3.24 16.36 15.90
CA TYR A 54 -3.75 15.75 17.13
C TYR A 54 -2.70 14.89 17.86
N SER A 55 -1.90 14.09 17.10
CA SER A 55 -1.03 13.07 17.70
C SER A 55 0.38 13.59 18.05
N ILE A 56 0.96 14.44 17.20
CA ILE A 56 2.37 14.88 17.35
C ILE A 56 2.54 16.40 17.37
N GLY A 57 1.63 17.14 16.76
CA GLY A 57 1.65 18.59 16.67
C GLY A 57 2.67 19.16 15.67
N LEU A 58 2.47 20.43 15.31
CA LEU A 58 3.34 21.17 14.38
C LEU A 58 4.80 21.29 14.84
N PRO A 59 5.09 21.55 16.14
CA PRO A 59 6.49 21.67 16.56
C PRO A 59 7.31 20.40 16.34
N ALA A 60 6.71 19.23 16.57
CA ALA A 60 7.39 17.95 16.35
C ALA A 60 7.59 17.65 14.86
N LEU A 61 6.62 17.98 14.01
CA LEU A 61 6.75 17.86 12.56
C LEU A 61 7.86 18.78 12.03
N TRP A 62 7.89 20.05 12.48
CA TRP A 62 8.90 21.02 12.09
C TRP A 62 10.30 20.58 12.52
N ARG A 63 10.45 20.12 13.78
CA ARG A 63 11.71 19.58 14.30
C ARG A 63 12.20 18.42 13.43
N PHE A 64 11.32 17.45 13.13
CA PHE A 64 11.63 16.33 12.24
C PHE A 64 12.11 16.81 10.87
N ALA A 65 11.38 17.74 10.23
CA ALA A 65 11.73 18.26 8.92
C ALA A 65 13.12 18.95 8.96
N ARG A 66 13.40 19.76 9.99
CA ARG A 66 14.68 20.46 10.16
C ARG A 66 15.85 19.51 10.40
N GLU A 67 15.64 18.50 11.26
CA GLU A 67 16.70 17.56 11.64
C GLU A 67 17.02 16.54 10.53
N ARG A 68 15.99 16.04 9.85
CA ARG A 68 16.13 14.95 8.87
C ARG A 68 16.24 15.43 7.42
N LEU A 69 15.77 16.63 7.12
CA LEU A 69 15.83 17.23 5.77
C LEU A 69 16.76 18.46 5.74
N GLY A 70 17.72 18.52 6.66
CA GLY A 70 18.65 19.64 6.78
C GLY A 70 19.59 19.78 5.58
N THR A 71 20.06 18.66 5.01
CA THR A 71 20.97 18.67 3.87
C THR A 71 20.23 18.70 2.53
N ARG A 72 20.90 19.22 1.48
CA ARG A 72 20.34 19.16 0.10
C ARG A 72 20.13 17.72 -0.37
N ARG A 73 21.04 16.81 0.01
CA ARG A 73 20.95 15.40 -0.32
C ARG A 73 19.72 14.76 0.28
N ASP A 74 19.46 14.98 1.58
CA ASP A 74 18.33 14.38 2.28
C ASP A 74 16.99 14.89 1.71
N ARG A 75 16.92 16.20 1.40
CA ARG A 75 15.75 16.79 0.74
C ARG A 75 15.50 16.17 -0.64
N LEU A 76 16.56 15.99 -1.43
CA LEU A 76 16.44 15.37 -2.76
C LEU A 76 15.99 13.91 -2.66
N LEU A 77 16.60 13.12 -1.77
CA LEU A 77 16.19 11.73 -1.53
C LEU A 77 14.75 11.64 -1.04
N PHE A 78 14.34 12.57 -0.17
CA PHE A 78 12.96 12.65 0.30
C PHE A 78 12.01 12.96 -0.86
N ALA A 79 12.30 13.96 -1.67
CA ALA A 79 11.49 14.37 -2.82
C ALA A 79 11.37 13.25 -3.88
N ILE A 80 12.47 12.53 -4.16
CA ILE A 80 12.44 11.36 -5.04
C ILE A 80 11.51 10.28 -4.46
N GLY A 81 11.58 10.03 -3.15
CA GLY A 81 10.67 9.11 -2.48
C GLY A 81 9.22 9.57 -2.56
N THR A 82 8.96 10.86 -2.43
CA THR A 82 7.62 11.46 -2.57
C THR A 82 7.09 11.31 -3.99
N ALA A 83 7.91 11.58 -5.01
CA ALA A 83 7.52 11.37 -6.41
C ALA A 83 7.23 9.89 -6.70
N ASN A 84 8.03 8.99 -6.12
CA ASN A 84 7.81 7.56 -6.22
C ASN A 84 6.45 7.16 -5.62
N ILE A 85 6.17 7.47 -4.35
CA ILE A 85 4.89 7.10 -3.73
C ILE A 85 3.70 7.80 -4.38
N GLY A 86 3.86 9.03 -4.84
CA GLY A 86 2.85 9.76 -5.59
C GLY A 86 2.47 9.04 -6.89
N SER A 87 3.46 8.51 -7.62
CA SER A 87 3.24 7.71 -8.83
C SER A 87 2.49 6.40 -8.53
N GLN A 88 2.78 5.76 -7.39
CA GLN A 88 2.06 4.56 -6.95
C GLN A 88 0.59 4.86 -6.62
N PHE A 89 0.32 5.96 -5.89
CA PHE A 89 -1.05 6.40 -5.60
C PHE A 89 -1.82 6.75 -6.87
N TRP A 90 -1.14 7.33 -7.87
CA TRP A 90 -1.74 7.61 -9.15
C TRP A 90 -2.04 6.33 -9.93
N LEU A 91 -1.10 5.40 -10.07
CA LEU A 91 -1.29 4.14 -10.77
C LEU A 91 -2.44 3.32 -10.16
N PHE A 92 -2.59 3.31 -8.83
CA PHE A 92 -3.66 2.60 -8.15
C PHE A 92 -5.06 3.06 -8.59
N MET A 93 -5.23 4.34 -8.90
CA MET A 93 -6.51 4.90 -9.36
C MET A 93 -6.64 4.94 -10.89
N TRP A 94 -5.53 5.17 -11.60
CA TRP A 94 -5.51 5.34 -13.04
C TRP A 94 -5.59 4.02 -13.81
N ALA A 95 -4.86 3.01 -13.38
CA ALA A 95 -4.70 1.77 -14.14
C ALA A 95 -6.02 1.00 -14.38
N PRO A 96 -6.91 0.85 -13.39
CA PRO A 96 -8.16 0.09 -13.58
C PRO A 96 -9.09 0.68 -14.66
N VAL A 97 -9.04 1.99 -14.89
CA VAL A 97 -9.91 2.67 -15.86
C VAL A 97 -9.22 2.99 -17.19
N ASN A 98 -7.92 2.64 -17.33
CA ASN A 98 -7.12 2.88 -18.54
C ASN A 98 -6.56 1.58 -19.16
N GLY A 99 -7.15 0.43 -18.86
CA GLY A 99 -6.75 -0.85 -19.45
C GLY A 99 -5.48 -1.48 -18.87
N GLU A 100 -4.83 -0.82 -17.89
CA GLU A 100 -3.60 -1.31 -17.24
C GLU A 100 -3.88 -2.02 -15.89
N GLY A 101 -5.14 -2.21 -15.53
CA GLY A 101 -5.54 -2.79 -14.26
C GLY A 101 -4.94 -4.16 -13.98
N VAL A 102 -4.92 -5.05 -14.97
CA VAL A 102 -4.33 -6.39 -14.86
C VAL A 102 -2.81 -6.33 -14.68
N ASN A 103 -2.12 -5.47 -15.43
CA ASN A 103 -0.68 -5.29 -15.34
C ASN A 103 -0.25 -4.75 -13.96
N VAL A 104 -0.98 -3.76 -13.44
CA VAL A 104 -0.75 -3.21 -12.11
C VAL A 104 -1.07 -4.25 -11.03
N ALA A 105 -2.16 -5.01 -11.15
CA ALA A 105 -2.47 -6.11 -10.24
C ALA A 105 -1.35 -7.17 -10.21
N THR A 106 -0.80 -7.53 -11.37
CA THR A 106 0.38 -8.42 -11.45
C THR A 106 1.58 -7.82 -10.72
N GLY A 107 1.79 -6.49 -10.81
CA GLY A 107 2.79 -5.77 -10.04
C GLY A 107 2.59 -5.89 -8.52
N TYR A 108 1.35 -5.80 -8.05
CA TYR A 108 1.01 -6.01 -6.63
C TYR A 108 1.21 -7.45 -6.17
N PHE A 109 1.00 -8.44 -7.03
CA PHE A 109 1.35 -9.82 -6.74
C PHE A 109 2.87 -10.04 -6.62
N LEU A 110 3.66 -9.37 -7.46
CA LEU A 110 5.12 -9.45 -7.42
C LEU A 110 5.73 -8.65 -6.27
N PHE A 111 5.10 -7.55 -5.85
CA PHE A 111 5.63 -6.66 -4.82
C PHE A 111 6.03 -7.36 -3.51
N PRO A 112 5.20 -8.23 -2.90
CA PRO A 112 5.57 -8.92 -1.67
C PRO A 112 6.81 -9.81 -1.83
N LEU A 113 6.96 -10.49 -2.98
CA LEU A 113 8.15 -11.30 -3.29
C LEU A 113 9.39 -10.42 -3.36
N VAL A 114 9.31 -9.29 -4.08
CA VAL A 114 10.44 -8.36 -4.21
C VAL A 114 10.80 -7.75 -2.86
N MET A 115 9.79 -7.39 -2.03
CA MET A 115 10.02 -6.89 -0.66
C MET A 115 10.75 -7.91 0.20
N MET A 116 10.34 -9.17 0.14
CA MET A 116 10.97 -10.21 0.93
C MET A 116 12.40 -10.50 0.45
N LEU A 117 12.60 -10.58 -0.87
CA LEU A 117 13.95 -10.72 -1.44
C LEU A 117 14.83 -9.54 -1.04
N ALA A 118 14.30 -8.33 -1.05
CA ALA A 118 14.99 -7.13 -0.59
C ALA A 118 15.38 -7.22 0.91
N GLY A 119 14.50 -7.71 1.76
CA GLY A 119 14.78 -7.96 3.18
C GLY A 119 15.92 -8.97 3.37
N MET A 120 15.89 -10.08 2.62
CA MET A 120 16.93 -11.10 2.66
C MET A 120 18.28 -10.60 2.14
N LEU A 121 18.31 -9.92 0.99
CA LEU A 121 19.55 -9.54 0.30
C LEU A 121 20.19 -8.29 0.91
N TRP A 122 19.41 -7.25 1.19
CA TRP A 122 19.97 -5.97 1.67
C TRP A 122 20.01 -5.84 3.18
N LEU A 123 19.01 -6.40 3.88
CA LEU A 123 18.97 -6.33 5.35
C LEU A 123 19.47 -7.61 6.02
N LYS A 124 19.86 -8.63 5.21
CA LYS A 124 20.35 -9.94 5.69
C LYS A 124 19.36 -10.63 6.64
N GLU A 125 18.07 -10.40 6.44
CA GLU A 125 17.01 -11.06 7.21
C GLU A 125 17.02 -12.56 6.89
N ARG A 126 16.81 -13.40 7.92
CA ARG A 126 16.79 -14.87 7.77
C ARG A 126 15.39 -15.38 8.08
N PRO A 127 14.55 -15.61 7.06
CA PRO A 127 13.24 -16.22 7.27
C PRO A 127 13.38 -17.64 7.80
N ASN A 128 12.47 -18.05 8.66
CA ASN A 128 12.43 -19.42 9.16
C ASN A 128 11.83 -20.36 8.10
N ARG A 129 11.84 -21.68 8.39
CA ARG A 129 11.37 -22.70 7.44
C ARG A 129 9.93 -22.53 7.00
N LEU A 130 9.02 -22.14 7.91
CA LEU A 130 7.61 -21.88 7.58
C LEU A 130 7.44 -20.63 6.71
N GLN A 131 8.19 -19.58 7.01
CA GLN A 131 8.23 -18.37 6.18
C GLN A 131 8.79 -18.66 4.78
N LEU A 132 9.81 -19.50 4.69
CA LEU A 132 10.36 -19.91 3.39
C LEU A 132 9.37 -20.77 2.59
N ALA A 133 8.66 -21.70 3.24
CA ALA A 133 7.62 -22.49 2.61
C ALA A 133 6.46 -21.60 2.10
N ALA A 134 6.03 -20.63 2.90
CA ALA A 134 5.04 -19.64 2.49
C ALA A 134 5.48 -18.82 1.27
N LEU A 135 6.77 -18.44 1.23
CA LEU A 135 7.35 -17.78 0.06
C LEU A 135 7.27 -18.62 -1.20
N ILE A 136 7.67 -19.89 -1.10
CA ILE A 136 7.69 -20.80 -2.25
C ILE A 136 6.26 -20.98 -2.79
N LEU A 137 5.28 -21.15 -1.91
CA LEU A 137 3.86 -21.23 -2.32
C LEU A 137 3.40 -19.94 -2.99
N ALA A 138 3.70 -18.78 -2.41
CA ALA A 138 3.36 -17.49 -3.02
C ALA A 138 4.06 -17.29 -4.37
N ALA A 139 5.35 -17.65 -4.48
CA ALA A 139 6.10 -17.58 -5.72
C ALA A 139 5.51 -18.48 -6.80
N ALA A 140 5.10 -19.71 -6.44
CA ALA A 140 4.42 -20.62 -7.36
C ALA A 140 3.07 -20.05 -7.84
N GLY A 141 2.27 -19.46 -6.93
CA GLY A 141 1.01 -18.80 -7.29
C GLY A 141 1.22 -17.63 -8.24
N VAL A 142 2.22 -16.77 -7.96
CA VAL A 142 2.56 -15.63 -8.83
C VAL A 142 3.09 -16.09 -10.19
N ALA A 143 3.93 -17.12 -10.23
CA ALA A 143 4.43 -17.69 -11.48
C ALA A 143 3.29 -18.27 -12.33
N HIS A 144 2.32 -18.94 -11.69
CA HIS A 144 1.11 -19.43 -12.35
C HIS A 144 0.27 -18.29 -12.92
N GLU A 145 0.08 -17.19 -12.15
CA GLU A 145 -0.66 -16.00 -12.62
C GLU A 145 0.00 -15.37 -13.84
N ILE A 146 1.32 -15.13 -13.80
CA ILE A 146 2.07 -14.55 -14.92
C ILE A 146 1.96 -15.45 -16.16
N TRP A 147 2.06 -16.78 -15.98
CA TRP A 147 1.94 -17.73 -17.07
C TRP A 147 0.55 -17.72 -17.71
N THR A 148 -0.49 -17.59 -16.89
CA THR A 148 -1.90 -17.66 -17.34
C THR A 148 -2.34 -16.35 -17.98
N VAL A 149 -2.07 -15.23 -17.32
CA VAL A 149 -2.50 -13.89 -17.73
C VAL A 149 -1.70 -13.40 -18.94
N ARG A 150 -0.44 -13.81 -19.05
CA ARG A 150 0.51 -13.41 -20.10
C ARG A 150 0.58 -11.89 -20.33
N SER A 151 0.22 -11.14 -19.30
CA SER A 151 0.24 -9.67 -19.34
C SER A 151 1.40 -9.17 -18.48
N PHE A 152 2.31 -8.43 -19.10
CA PHE A 152 3.48 -7.88 -18.45
C PHE A 152 3.83 -6.53 -19.10
N SER A 153 3.70 -5.47 -18.36
CA SER A 153 3.96 -4.12 -18.86
C SER A 153 4.92 -3.35 -17.96
N TRP A 154 5.28 -2.15 -18.37
CA TRP A 154 6.10 -1.24 -17.56
C TRP A 154 5.44 -0.93 -16.20
N THR A 155 4.10 -0.91 -16.14
CA THR A 155 3.34 -0.66 -14.89
C THR A 155 3.55 -1.77 -13.89
N THR A 156 3.65 -3.03 -14.34
CA THR A 156 4.00 -4.19 -13.50
C THR A 156 5.35 -4.00 -12.82
N LEU A 157 6.39 -3.66 -13.61
CA LEU A 157 7.75 -3.43 -13.09
C LEU A 157 7.80 -2.21 -12.18
N TRP A 158 7.09 -1.15 -12.54
CA TRP A 158 7.05 0.06 -11.74
C TRP A 158 6.46 -0.20 -10.35
N VAL A 159 5.34 -0.90 -10.26
CA VAL A 159 4.70 -1.24 -8.98
C VAL A 159 5.62 -2.14 -8.15
N CYS A 160 6.02 -3.30 -8.67
CA CYS A 160 6.78 -4.27 -7.87
C CYS A 160 8.20 -3.80 -7.51
N GLY A 161 8.83 -2.96 -8.35
CA GLY A 161 10.19 -2.46 -8.12
C GLY A 161 10.24 -1.19 -7.27
N MET A 162 9.34 -0.24 -7.51
CA MET A 162 9.44 1.08 -6.89
C MET A 162 8.86 1.15 -5.48
N TYR A 163 7.88 0.31 -5.12
CA TYR A 163 7.42 0.22 -3.74
C TYR A 163 8.53 -0.20 -2.76
N PRO A 164 9.32 -1.27 -3.01
CA PRO A 164 10.45 -1.62 -2.16
C PRO A 164 11.46 -0.48 -2.01
N VAL A 165 11.75 0.25 -3.10
CA VAL A 165 12.65 1.42 -3.06
C VAL A 165 12.12 2.48 -2.09
N TYR A 166 10.82 2.77 -2.12
CA TYR A 166 10.21 3.71 -1.19
C TYR A 166 10.32 3.24 0.27
N TYR A 167 9.87 2.02 0.58
CA TYR A 167 9.87 1.49 1.95
C TYR A 167 11.28 1.40 2.53
N LEU A 168 12.23 0.84 1.78
CA LEU A 168 13.62 0.71 2.22
C LEU A 168 14.30 2.08 2.34
N GLY A 169 14.04 2.99 1.41
CA GLY A 169 14.52 4.36 1.46
C GLY A 169 14.04 5.08 2.72
N ARG A 170 12.75 5.05 3.01
CA ARG A 170 12.17 5.65 4.22
C ARG A 170 12.70 5.01 5.50
N ARG A 171 12.88 3.68 5.51
CA ARG A 171 13.48 2.95 6.63
C ARG A 171 14.94 3.37 6.86
N LYS A 172 15.75 3.45 5.80
CA LYS A 172 17.16 3.87 5.87
C LYS A 172 17.32 5.32 6.35
N MET A 173 16.42 6.20 5.94
CA MET A 173 16.39 7.60 6.37
C MET A 173 15.81 7.77 7.79
N ASN A 174 15.34 6.70 8.44
CA ASN A 174 14.62 6.74 9.73
C ASN A 174 13.47 7.76 9.72
N VAL A 175 12.69 7.78 8.65
CA VAL A 175 11.53 8.66 8.51
C VAL A 175 10.33 8.02 9.21
N PRO A 176 9.79 8.62 10.29
CA PRO A 176 8.61 8.07 10.96
C PRO A 176 7.39 8.11 10.03
N ALA A 177 6.50 7.11 10.15
CA ALA A 177 5.40 6.88 9.22
C ALA A 177 4.51 8.13 9.03
N LEU A 178 4.01 8.69 10.13
CA LEU A 178 3.05 9.80 10.07
C LEU A 178 3.70 11.09 9.58
N GLN A 179 4.90 11.45 10.11
CA GLN A 179 5.61 12.67 9.66
C GLN A 179 6.01 12.57 8.19
N GLY A 180 6.53 11.41 7.77
CA GLY A 180 6.90 11.17 6.37
C GLY A 180 5.70 11.32 5.44
N LEU A 181 4.59 10.66 5.78
CA LEU A 181 3.36 10.70 4.96
C LEU A 181 2.75 12.12 4.91
N THR A 182 2.79 12.86 6.03
CA THR A 182 2.34 14.25 6.06
C THR A 182 3.12 15.11 5.09
N LEU A 183 4.45 15.02 5.10
CA LEU A 183 5.29 15.78 4.18
C LEU A 183 5.15 15.30 2.73
N ASP A 184 5.03 13.98 2.50
CA ASP A 184 4.77 13.45 1.15
C ASP A 184 3.50 14.05 0.55
N LEU A 185 2.38 14.00 1.29
CA LEU A 185 1.12 14.55 0.83
C LEU A 185 1.19 16.07 0.67
N THR A 186 1.87 16.78 1.59
CA THR A 186 2.05 18.23 1.46
C THR A 186 2.79 18.62 0.18
N LEU A 187 3.77 17.82 -0.25
CA LEU A 187 4.48 18.04 -1.51
C LEU A 187 3.65 17.63 -2.74
N ILE A 188 2.76 16.64 -2.62
CA ILE A 188 1.88 16.21 -3.72
C ILE A 188 0.69 17.16 -3.90
N LEU A 189 0.18 17.77 -2.82
CA LEU A 189 -1.01 18.63 -2.82
C LEU A 189 -1.03 19.71 -3.90
N PRO A 190 0.03 20.53 -4.09
CA PRO A 190 0.01 21.58 -5.12
C PRO A 190 -0.24 21.03 -6.53
N PHE A 191 0.30 19.86 -6.84
CA PHE A 191 0.12 19.23 -8.16
C PHE A 191 -1.30 18.69 -8.32
N ALA A 192 -1.84 18.04 -7.28
CA ALA A 192 -3.22 17.56 -7.27
C ALA A 192 -4.23 18.72 -7.37
N ALA A 193 -4.01 19.81 -6.62
CA ALA A 193 -4.85 20.99 -6.67
C ALA A 193 -4.79 21.68 -8.04
N ALA A 194 -3.59 21.88 -8.59
CA ALA A 194 -3.40 22.46 -9.91
C ALA A 194 -4.09 21.64 -11.00
N TYR A 195 -3.98 20.30 -10.93
CA TYR A 195 -4.70 19.42 -11.85
C TYR A 195 -6.21 19.59 -11.77
N LEU A 196 -6.80 19.62 -10.58
CA LEU A 196 -8.24 19.78 -10.41
C LEU A 196 -8.74 21.17 -10.82
N LEU A 197 -7.94 22.22 -10.62
CA LEU A 197 -8.27 23.57 -11.11
C LEU A 197 -8.24 23.63 -12.64
N TRP A 198 -7.32 22.90 -13.27
CA TRP A 198 -7.30 22.77 -14.72
C TRP A 198 -8.45 21.93 -15.27
N ARG A 199 -8.82 20.86 -14.55
CA ARG A 199 -9.93 19.94 -14.87
C ARG A 199 -11.21 20.31 -14.10
N HIS A 200 -11.63 21.57 -14.20
CA HIS A 200 -12.80 22.10 -13.46
C HIS A 200 -14.10 21.33 -13.70
N GLU A 201 -14.24 20.64 -14.84
CA GLU A 201 -15.37 19.76 -15.14
C GLU A 201 -15.54 18.65 -14.11
N SER A 202 -14.43 18.06 -13.64
CA SER A 202 -14.48 17.01 -12.61
C SER A 202 -14.99 17.55 -11.27
N LEU A 203 -14.67 18.80 -10.94
CA LEU A 203 -15.22 19.47 -9.75
C LEU A 203 -16.71 19.73 -9.90
N ALA A 204 -17.17 20.12 -11.10
CA ALA A 204 -18.59 20.32 -11.38
C ALA A 204 -19.41 19.03 -11.14
N VAL A 205 -18.90 17.87 -11.59
CA VAL A 205 -19.52 16.57 -11.33
C VAL A 205 -19.62 16.29 -9.83
N VAL A 206 -18.55 16.58 -9.06
CA VAL A 206 -18.56 16.40 -7.59
C VAL A 206 -19.62 17.26 -6.91
N TRP A 207 -19.80 18.51 -7.35
CA TRP A 207 -20.80 19.41 -6.77
C TRP A 207 -22.25 19.03 -7.13
N GLN A 208 -22.46 18.51 -8.33
CA GLN A 208 -23.79 18.14 -8.82
C GLN A 208 -24.33 16.83 -8.23
N GLU A 209 -23.43 15.92 -7.83
CA GLU A 209 -23.80 14.59 -7.34
C GLU A 209 -23.64 14.47 -5.81
N PRO A 210 -24.72 14.49 -5.02
CA PRO A 210 -24.66 14.47 -3.55
C PRO A 210 -23.89 13.27 -2.95
N ARG A 211 -23.82 12.13 -3.64
CA ARG A 211 -23.09 10.93 -3.18
C ARG A 211 -21.61 11.20 -2.94
N TYR A 212 -20.98 12.12 -3.70
CA TYR A 212 -19.55 12.42 -3.51
C TYR A 212 -19.27 13.17 -2.21
N TRP A 213 -20.27 13.87 -1.65
CA TRP A 213 -20.12 14.55 -0.36
C TRP A 213 -19.90 13.56 0.80
N LEU A 214 -20.34 12.31 0.64
CA LEU A 214 -20.04 11.21 1.56
C LEU A 214 -18.82 10.41 1.10
N LEU A 215 -18.75 10.06 -0.19
CA LEU A 215 -17.69 9.19 -0.71
C LEU A 215 -16.30 9.82 -0.57
N LEU A 216 -16.14 11.13 -0.80
CA LEU A 216 -14.84 11.80 -0.72
C LEU A 216 -14.25 11.84 0.70
N PRO A 217 -14.98 12.23 1.75
CA PRO A 217 -14.49 12.13 3.11
C PRO A 217 -14.14 10.69 3.52
N LEU A 218 -14.95 9.70 3.12
CA LEU A 218 -14.68 8.29 3.39
C LEU A 218 -13.44 7.81 2.64
N LEU A 219 -13.27 8.17 1.37
CA LEU A 219 -12.09 7.87 0.57
C LEU A 219 -10.83 8.42 1.23
N GLY A 220 -10.89 9.68 1.70
CA GLY A 220 -9.79 10.33 2.41
C GLY A 220 -9.46 9.65 3.74
N LEU A 221 -10.48 9.39 4.54
CA LEU A 221 -10.36 8.75 5.85
C LEU A 221 -9.76 7.33 5.73
N PHE A 222 -10.33 6.50 4.88
CA PHE A 222 -9.83 5.13 4.68
C PHE A 222 -8.42 5.12 4.09
N SER A 223 -8.11 6.03 3.16
CA SER A 223 -6.77 6.18 2.61
C SER A 223 -5.76 6.62 3.68
N ALA A 224 -6.11 7.58 4.53
CA ALA A 224 -5.27 8.07 5.61
C ALA A 224 -4.98 6.97 6.64
N LEU A 225 -6.01 6.26 7.09
CA LEU A 225 -5.90 5.16 8.03
C LEU A 225 -5.10 3.98 7.45
N ALA A 226 -5.44 3.55 6.23
CA ALA A 226 -4.76 2.46 5.54
C ALA A 226 -3.27 2.74 5.40
N MET A 227 -2.91 3.90 4.85
CA MET A 227 -1.51 4.21 4.57
C MET A 227 -0.70 4.47 5.84
N SER A 228 -1.28 5.14 6.85
CA SER A 228 -0.62 5.33 8.15
C SER A 228 -0.35 4.00 8.85
N ALA A 229 -1.33 3.09 8.88
CA ALA A 229 -1.19 1.77 9.46
C ALA A 229 -0.15 0.93 8.69
N ASN A 230 -0.19 0.98 7.35
CA ASN A 230 0.72 0.24 6.49
C ASN A 230 2.18 0.69 6.67
N LEU A 231 2.46 1.98 6.61
CA LEU A 231 3.81 2.51 6.82
C LEU A 231 4.32 2.25 8.23
N LYS A 232 3.45 2.35 9.25
CA LYS A 232 3.82 2.02 10.62
C LYS A 232 4.14 0.55 10.78
N SER A 233 3.37 -0.34 10.17
CA SER A 233 3.64 -1.79 10.18
C SER A 233 4.97 -2.11 9.50
N GLY A 234 5.27 -1.50 8.35
CA GLY A 234 6.54 -1.66 7.63
C GLY A 234 7.77 -1.18 8.43
N GLN A 235 7.58 -0.31 9.44
CA GLN A 235 8.64 0.09 10.37
C GLN A 235 8.79 -0.88 11.55
N LEU A 236 7.69 -1.49 12.00
CA LEU A 236 7.66 -2.39 13.16
C LEU A 236 8.06 -3.83 12.80
N LEU A 237 7.80 -4.23 11.57
CA LEU A 237 8.05 -5.59 11.10
C LEU A 237 9.41 -5.73 10.41
N PRO A 238 10.02 -6.93 10.44
CA PRO A 238 11.02 -7.31 9.45
C PRO A 238 10.46 -7.14 8.03
N VAL A 239 11.30 -6.69 7.09
CA VAL A 239 10.85 -6.37 5.72
C VAL A 239 10.30 -7.60 5.00
N SER A 240 10.93 -8.76 5.21
CA SER A 240 10.46 -10.03 4.68
C SER A 240 9.08 -10.42 5.22
N LEU A 241 8.83 -10.25 6.53
CA LEU A 241 7.53 -10.54 7.13
C LEU A 241 6.45 -9.55 6.67
N PHE A 242 6.79 -8.25 6.58
CA PHE A 242 5.89 -7.24 6.03
C PHE A 242 5.49 -7.57 4.59
N GLY A 243 6.48 -7.90 3.73
CA GLY A 243 6.20 -8.34 2.37
C GLY A 243 5.27 -9.55 2.30
N MET A 244 5.53 -10.60 3.09
CA MET A 244 4.67 -11.78 3.12
C MET A 244 3.23 -11.47 3.55
N LEU A 245 3.04 -10.65 4.60
CA LEU A 245 1.70 -10.26 5.07
C LEU A 245 0.96 -9.38 4.06
N SER A 246 1.67 -8.68 3.18
CA SER A 246 1.06 -7.87 2.11
C SER A 246 0.32 -8.71 1.07
N TYR A 247 0.53 -10.03 1.01
CA TYR A 247 -0.32 -10.92 0.21
C TYR A 247 -1.78 -10.99 0.68
N ALA A 248 -2.09 -10.49 1.88
CA ALA A 248 -3.48 -10.39 2.32
C ALA A 248 -4.29 -9.42 1.43
N GLU A 249 -3.66 -8.37 0.86
CA GLU A 249 -4.33 -7.43 -0.04
C GLU A 249 -4.88 -8.11 -1.29
N PRO A 250 -4.07 -8.73 -2.17
CA PRO A 250 -4.60 -9.39 -3.35
C PRO A 250 -5.59 -10.52 -3.02
N ALA A 251 -5.44 -11.21 -1.89
CA ALA A 251 -6.40 -12.20 -1.44
C ALA A 251 -7.77 -11.56 -1.14
N LEU A 252 -7.79 -10.42 -0.44
CA LEU A 252 -9.02 -9.67 -0.15
C LEU A 252 -9.63 -9.04 -1.41
N LEU A 253 -8.79 -8.55 -2.34
CA LEU A 253 -9.26 -8.03 -3.63
C LEU A 253 -9.96 -9.11 -4.45
N PHE A 254 -9.43 -10.34 -4.45
CA PHE A 254 -10.08 -11.48 -5.09
C PHE A 254 -11.46 -11.77 -4.47
N LEU A 255 -11.53 -11.84 -3.14
CA LEU A 255 -12.80 -12.05 -2.45
C LEU A 255 -13.81 -10.93 -2.76
N ALA A 256 -13.36 -9.66 -2.78
CA ALA A 256 -14.21 -8.54 -3.16
C ALA A 256 -14.71 -8.64 -4.61
N ALA A 257 -13.83 -9.01 -5.55
CA ALA A 257 -14.20 -9.22 -6.95
C ALA A 257 -15.26 -10.31 -7.12
N VAL A 258 -15.10 -11.45 -6.44
CA VAL A 258 -16.02 -12.58 -6.54
C VAL A 258 -17.35 -12.32 -5.85
N PHE A 259 -17.31 -11.92 -4.56
CA PHE A 259 -18.49 -11.89 -3.71
C PHE A 259 -19.24 -10.55 -3.74
N VAL A 260 -18.55 -9.44 -4.05
CA VAL A 260 -19.16 -8.09 -4.05
C VAL A 260 -19.41 -7.61 -5.47
N LEU A 261 -18.44 -7.78 -6.37
CA LEU A 261 -18.55 -7.31 -7.74
C LEU A 261 -19.11 -8.38 -8.71
N HIS A 262 -19.29 -9.62 -8.24
CA HIS A 262 -19.76 -10.76 -9.03
C HIS A 262 -19.02 -10.93 -10.36
N THR A 263 -17.70 -10.62 -10.35
CA THR A 263 -16.86 -10.73 -11.53
C THR A 263 -16.64 -12.20 -11.87
N PRO A 264 -16.86 -12.63 -13.11
CA PRO A 264 -16.57 -14.01 -13.50
C PRO A 264 -15.06 -14.29 -13.33
N VAL A 265 -14.76 -15.36 -12.63
CA VAL A 265 -13.38 -15.76 -12.31
C VAL A 265 -12.98 -16.91 -13.22
N ALA A 266 -11.85 -16.79 -13.87
CA ALA A 266 -11.30 -17.91 -14.64
C ALA A 266 -10.87 -19.05 -13.70
N ASP A 267 -11.07 -20.30 -14.12
CA ASP A 267 -10.72 -21.48 -13.31
C ASP A 267 -9.24 -21.49 -12.86
N SER A 268 -8.36 -20.94 -13.70
CA SER A 268 -6.94 -20.77 -13.39
C SER A 268 -6.68 -19.89 -12.18
N ALA A 269 -7.52 -18.89 -11.92
CA ALA A 269 -7.34 -17.98 -10.78
C ALA A 269 -7.50 -18.71 -9.43
N TYR A 270 -8.32 -19.75 -9.35
CA TYR A 270 -8.45 -20.55 -8.12
C TYR A 270 -7.13 -21.21 -7.70
N ILE A 271 -6.30 -21.61 -8.67
CA ILE A 271 -4.97 -22.20 -8.39
C ILE A 271 -4.05 -21.12 -7.81
N THR A 272 -3.96 -19.96 -8.47
CA THR A 272 -3.16 -18.82 -8.02
C THR A 272 -3.52 -18.41 -6.59
N TYR A 273 -4.79 -18.14 -6.34
CA TYR A 273 -5.24 -17.67 -5.03
C TYR A 273 -5.20 -18.78 -3.97
N GLY A 274 -5.45 -20.04 -4.35
CA GLY A 274 -5.30 -21.19 -3.45
C GLY A 274 -3.88 -21.33 -2.92
N LEU A 275 -2.87 -21.18 -3.77
CA LEU A 275 -1.45 -21.21 -3.38
C LEU A 275 -1.08 -20.03 -2.47
N ILE A 276 -1.55 -18.83 -2.80
CA ILE A 276 -1.31 -17.62 -1.99
C ILE A 276 -1.96 -17.77 -0.60
N TRP A 277 -3.20 -18.26 -0.53
CA TRP A 277 -3.89 -18.47 0.73
C TRP A 277 -3.24 -19.55 1.59
N ALA A 278 -2.78 -20.64 0.97
CA ALA A 278 -1.99 -21.67 1.68
C ALA A 278 -0.72 -21.06 2.29
N GLY A 279 -0.02 -20.19 1.55
CA GLY A 279 1.12 -19.43 2.04
C GLY A 279 0.75 -18.53 3.22
N LEU A 280 -0.35 -17.77 3.13
CA LEU A 280 -0.85 -16.92 4.23
C LEU A 280 -1.22 -17.74 5.47
N MET A 281 -1.87 -18.91 5.30
CA MET A 281 -2.17 -19.81 6.42
C MET A 281 -0.91 -20.31 7.12
N LEU A 282 0.16 -20.64 6.38
CA LEU A 282 1.45 -21.00 6.98
C LEU A 282 2.06 -19.85 7.78
N LEU A 283 1.91 -18.60 7.32
CA LEU A 283 2.37 -17.42 8.06
C LEU A 283 1.56 -17.20 9.35
N CYS A 284 0.24 -17.36 9.28
CA CYS A 284 -0.62 -17.30 10.47
C CYS A 284 -0.25 -18.39 11.47
N LEU A 285 -0.02 -19.63 11.00
CA LEU A 285 0.45 -20.73 11.83
C LEU A 285 1.81 -20.41 12.46
N ASN A 286 2.75 -19.89 11.69
CA ASN A 286 4.06 -19.48 12.21
C ASN A 286 3.91 -18.40 13.30
N GLY A 287 3.09 -17.39 13.07
CA GLY A 287 2.82 -16.35 14.06
C GLY A 287 2.24 -16.91 15.36
N TRP A 288 1.29 -17.84 15.26
CA TRP A 288 0.67 -18.50 16.38
C TRP A 288 1.66 -19.38 17.18
N LEU A 289 2.52 -20.16 16.47
CA LEU A 289 3.56 -21.00 17.10
C LEU A 289 4.60 -20.13 17.83
N VAL A 290 5.01 -19.00 17.25
CA VAL A 290 5.94 -18.05 17.90
C VAL A 290 5.30 -17.42 19.14
N PHE A 291 4.01 -17.09 19.09
CA PHE A 291 3.28 -16.52 20.21
C PHE A 291 3.12 -17.51 21.38
N ARG A 292 2.96 -18.80 21.08
CA ARG A 292 2.81 -19.87 22.09
C ARG A 292 4.13 -20.32 22.73
N ARG A 293 5.30 -19.99 22.15
CA ARG A 293 6.57 -20.31 22.81
C ARG A 293 6.68 -19.51 24.11
N PRO A 294 6.81 -20.17 25.27
CA PRO A 294 7.08 -19.47 26.51
C PRO A 294 8.30 -18.57 26.29
N LYS A 295 8.26 -17.33 26.79
CA LYS A 295 9.46 -16.53 26.96
C LYS A 295 10.31 -17.32 27.97
N GLU A 296 11.26 -18.10 27.48
CA GLU A 296 12.32 -18.61 28.35
C GLU A 296 12.94 -17.38 29.00
N ALA A 297 12.83 -17.35 30.32
CA ALA A 297 13.38 -16.30 31.15
C ALA A 297 14.90 -16.26 30.91
N VAL A 298 15.38 -15.12 30.41
CA VAL A 298 16.78 -14.71 30.48
C VAL A 298 16.90 -13.77 31.65
#